data_e87240d6bf77814f4806410a314ce961
#
_entry.id   e87240d6bf77814f4806410a314ce961
#
_cell.length_a   1.000
_cell.length_b   1.000
_cell.length_c   1.000
_cell.angle_alpha   90.00
_cell.angle_beta   90.00
_cell.angle_gamma   90.00
#
_symmetry.space_group_name_H-M   'P 1'
#
loop_
_entity.id
_entity.type
_entity.pdbx_description
1 polymer ?
#
loop_
_entity_poly.entity_id
_entity_poly.type
_entity_poly.pdbx_seq_one_letter_code
_entity_poly.pdbx_strand_id
1 'polypeptide(L)'
;MIDRRTVMTATLAAFAGLALRRNAQAQAGMSRMTAYAFSFAGLAGGNISLADYAGRPILIVNTASLCGFTPQYAGLQELWTEFGKRGLMIIGVPSNDFGSQEPGGATEIAETAQHQYGVTFPISAKAVVKGANAHPFYKWAAEARPKDVPRWNFHKYLIGRDGNIAEVFPESVVPSDTRVKTAIARALADT
;
A
#
# COMPACT_ATOMS: atom_id res chain seq x y z
N MET A 1 26.81 -45.65 28.40
CA MET A 1 27.02 -45.42 26.96
C MET A 1 25.78 -44.69 26.44
N ILE A 2 25.89 -43.44 26.10
CA ILE A 2 24.75 -42.66 25.54
C ILE A 2 24.74 -42.95 24.04
N ASP A 3 23.62 -43.51 23.58
CA ASP A 3 23.46 -43.95 22.18
C ASP A 3 23.49 -42.72 21.23
N ARG A 4 24.39 -42.79 20.21
CA ARG A 4 24.58 -41.73 19.21
C ARG A 4 23.29 -41.40 18.44
N ARG A 5 22.34 -42.33 18.36
CA ARG A 5 21.04 -42.12 17.70
C ARG A 5 20.13 -41.18 18.50
N THR A 6 20.15 -41.24 19.82
CA THR A 6 19.35 -40.40 20.73
C THR A 6 19.83 -38.93 20.72
N VAL A 7 21.13 -38.68 20.53
CA VAL A 7 21.68 -37.32 20.46
C VAL A 7 21.30 -36.65 19.15
N MET A 8 21.28 -37.37 18.01
CA MET A 8 20.92 -36.80 16.69
C MET A 8 19.45 -36.39 16.61
N THR A 9 18.53 -37.17 17.18
CA THR A 9 17.10 -36.84 17.18
C THR A 9 16.76 -35.64 18.08
N ALA A 10 17.45 -35.50 19.20
CA ALA A 10 17.25 -34.34 20.09
C ALA A 10 17.74 -33.03 19.46
N THR A 11 18.83 -33.06 18.69
CA THR A 11 19.37 -31.86 18.01
C THR A 11 18.48 -31.38 16.86
N LEU A 12 17.92 -32.29 16.06
CA LEU A 12 16.99 -31.93 15.00
C LEU A 12 15.68 -31.28 15.52
N ALA A 13 15.13 -31.83 16.61
CA ALA A 13 13.92 -31.29 17.25
C ALA A 13 14.15 -29.89 17.83
N ALA A 14 15.34 -29.61 18.38
CA ALA A 14 15.69 -28.30 18.92
C ALA A 14 15.82 -27.23 17.82
N PHE A 15 16.41 -27.57 16.66
CA PHE A 15 16.52 -26.67 15.51
C PHE A 15 15.16 -26.38 14.87
N ALA A 16 14.28 -27.36 14.73
CA ALA A 16 12.92 -27.18 14.21
C ALA A 16 12.07 -26.29 15.15
N GLY A 17 12.17 -26.47 16.47
CA GLY A 17 11.47 -25.64 17.44
C GLY A 17 11.95 -24.20 17.47
N LEU A 18 13.23 -23.94 17.23
CA LEU A 18 13.80 -22.59 17.17
C LEU A 18 13.38 -21.85 15.91
N ALA A 19 13.31 -22.54 14.77
CA ALA A 19 12.84 -21.99 13.51
C ALA A 19 11.35 -21.63 13.57
N LEU A 20 10.51 -22.49 14.16
CA LEU A 20 9.09 -22.24 14.36
C LEU A 20 8.84 -21.04 15.29
N ARG A 21 9.62 -20.90 16.38
CA ARG A 21 9.53 -19.77 17.30
C ARG A 21 9.97 -18.46 16.64
N ARG A 22 11.02 -18.47 15.81
CA ARG A 22 11.47 -17.29 15.05
C ARG A 22 10.41 -16.82 14.05
N ASN A 23 9.78 -17.76 13.32
CA ASN A 23 8.70 -17.42 12.41
C ASN A 23 7.46 -16.89 13.13
N ALA A 24 7.08 -17.46 14.27
CA ALA A 24 5.97 -16.98 15.08
C ALA A 24 6.24 -15.60 15.68
N GLN A 25 7.47 -15.31 16.12
CA GLN A 25 7.86 -13.99 16.61
C GLN A 25 7.93 -12.94 15.50
N ALA A 26 8.41 -13.30 14.29
CA ALA A 26 8.39 -12.42 13.13
C ALA A 26 6.95 -12.07 12.73
N GLN A 27 6.06 -13.05 12.67
CA GLN A 27 4.64 -12.84 12.39
C GLN A 27 3.93 -12.02 13.49
N ALA A 28 4.24 -12.23 14.77
CA ALA A 28 3.69 -11.44 15.87
C ALA A 28 4.21 -9.99 15.86
N GLY A 29 5.45 -9.76 15.40
CA GLY A 29 6.02 -8.43 15.20
C GLY A 29 5.31 -7.67 14.07
N MET A 30 5.01 -8.34 12.97
CA MET A 30 4.30 -7.75 11.82
C MET A 30 2.81 -7.53 12.10
N SER A 31 2.18 -8.34 12.94
CA SER A 31 0.80 -8.12 13.42
C SER A 31 0.62 -6.84 14.24
N ARG A 32 1.72 -6.21 14.70
CA ARG A 32 1.72 -4.93 15.42
C ARG A 32 2.15 -3.75 14.56
N MET A 33 2.60 -4.00 13.32
CA MET A 33 3.07 -2.97 12.40
C MET A 33 1.87 -2.35 11.70
N THR A 34 1.81 -1.02 11.69
CA THR A 34 0.80 -0.26 10.97
C THR A 34 1.40 0.38 9.72
N ALA A 35 0.57 0.94 8.85
CA ALA A 35 1.00 1.67 7.66
C ALA A 35 1.98 2.80 7.98
N TYR A 36 1.93 3.36 9.18
CA TYR A 36 2.83 4.44 9.62
C TYR A 36 4.31 4.06 9.71
N ALA A 37 4.64 2.76 9.68
CA ALA A 37 6.03 2.30 9.61
C ALA A 37 6.68 2.49 8.23
N PHE A 38 5.93 2.88 7.22
CA PHE A 38 6.40 2.93 5.82
C PHE A 38 6.48 4.35 5.29
N SER A 39 7.30 4.51 4.24
CA SER A 39 7.43 5.75 3.49
C SER A 39 7.71 5.45 2.03
N PHE A 40 7.38 6.37 1.15
CA PHE A 40 7.67 6.29 -0.28
C PHE A 40 8.63 7.43 -0.68
N ALA A 41 9.56 7.17 -1.58
CA ALA A 41 10.30 8.26 -2.21
C ALA A 41 9.30 9.14 -2.99
N GLY A 42 9.41 10.46 -2.90
CA GLY A 42 8.54 11.38 -3.63
C GLY A 42 8.92 11.48 -5.11
N LEU A 43 7.94 11.73 -5.99
CA LEU A 43 8.15 11.87 -7.44
C LEU A 43 9.14 13.00 -7.77
N ALA A 44 9.01 14.13 -7.10
CA ALA A 44 9.90 15.29 -7.24
C ALA A 44 11.10 15.24 -6.27
N GLY A 45 11.39 14.08 -5.69
CA GLY A 45 12.38 13.90 -4.64
C GLY A 45 11.80 14.01 -3.23
N GLY A 46 12.66 13.89 -2.21
CA GLY A 46 12.22 13.84 -0.82
C GLY A 46 11.58 12.50 -0.43
N ASN A 47 10.88 12.50 0.69
CA ASN A 47 10.26 11.31 1.26
C ASN A 47 8.82 11.61 1.69
N ILE A 48 7.89 10.70 1.39
CA ILE A 48 6.49 10.74 1.82
C ILE A 48 6.36 9.72 2.95
N SER A 49 6.56 10.17 4.18
CA SER A 49 6.43 9.31 5.37
C SER A 49 4.96 9.17 5.73
N LEU A 50 4.44 7.95 5.83
CA LEU A 50 3.06 7.73 6.26
C LEU A 50 2.85 8.11 7.72
N ALA A 51 3.91 8.14 8.54
CA ALA A 51 3.86 8.61 9.93
C ALA A 51 3.49 10.10 10.03
N ASP A 52 3.81 10.92 9.02
CA ASP A 52 3.47 12.35 9.01
C ASP A 52 1.95 12.58 8.90
N TYR A 53 1.20 11.54 8.56
CA TYR A 53 -0.25 11.55 8.44
C TYR A 53 -0.94 10.72 9.52
N ALA A 54 -0.24 10.39 10.62
CA ALA A 54 -0.82 9.62 11.72
C ALA A 54 -2.10 10.29 12.25
N GLY A 55 -3.11 9.47 12.53
CA GLY A 55 -4.44 9.98 12.95
C GLY A 55 -5.32 10.51 11.80
N ARG A 56 -4.88 10.39 10.55
CA ARG A 56 -5.64 10.76 9.34
C ARG A 56 -5.88 9.53 8.47
N PRO A 57 -7.05 9.38 7.81
CA PRO A 57 -7.23 8.38 6.80
C PRO A 57 -6.31 8.63 5.60
N ILE A 58 -5.72 7.54 5.04
CA ILE A 58 -4.84 7.62 3.88
C ILE A 58 -5.35 6.67 2.79
N LEU A 59 -5.63 7.17 1.60
CA LEU A 59 -5.95 6.38 0.42
C LEU A 59 -4.69 6.20 -0.42
N ILE A 60 -4.14 4.98 -0.47
CA ILE A 60 -2.96 4.62 -1.25
C ILE A 60 -3.42 3.90 -2.52
N VAL A 61 -3.01 4.40 -3.68
CA VAL A 61 -3.46 3.90 -4.99
C VAL A 61 -2.26 3.62 -5.88
N ASN A 62 -2.11 2.39 -6.37
CA ASN A 62 -1.10 2.13 -7.39
C ASN A 62 -1.60 2.59 -8.76
N THR A 63 -0.80 3.37 -9.47
CA THR A 63 -1.22 4.08 -10.68
C THR A 63 -0.36 3.71 -11.88
N ALA A 64 -0.82 4.04 -13.09
CA ALA A 64 -0.06 3.96 -14.32
C ALA A 64 -0.60 4.94 -15.36
N SER A 65 0.30 5.49 -16.21
CA SER A 65 -0.01 6.52 -17.20
C SER A 65 -0.67 5.98 -18.48
N LEU A 66 -0.36 4.72 -18.86
CA LEU A 66 -0.82 4.11 -20.11
C LEU A 66 -1.88 3.01 -19.89
N CYS A 67 -2.73 3.19 -18.86
CA CYS A 67 -3.75 2.21 -18.47
C CYS A 67 -5.14 2.65 -18.89
N GLY A 68 -6.03 1.72 -19.25
CA GLY A 68 -7.44 2.04 -19.49
C GLY A 68 -8.15 2.65 -18.26
N PHE A 69 -7.60 2.46 -17.05
CA PHE A 69 -8.11 3.06 -15.83
C PHE A 69 -7.46 4.42 -15.48
N THR A 70 -6.53 4.94 -16.27
CA THR A 70 -5.86 6.25 -16.03
C THR A 70 -6.85 7.41 -15.82
N PRO A 71 -8.03 7.45 -16.48
CA PRO A 71 -9.05 8.46 -16.18
C PRO A 71 -9.52 8.51 -14.71
N GLN A 72 -9.27 7.48 -13.90
CA GLN A 72 -9.57 7.51 -12.47
C GLN A 72 -8.76 8.57 -11.70
N TYR A 73 -7.68 9.10 -12.26
CA TYR A 73 -6.98 10.26 -11.66
C TYR A 73 -7.91 11.46 -11.45
N ALA A 74 -8.81 11.74 -12.40
CA ALA A 74 -9.80 12.81 -12.23
C ALA A 74 -10.68 12.59 -11.00
N GLY A 75 -11.23 11.37 -10.83
CA GLY A 75 -12.05 11.05 -9.66
C GLY A 75 -11.26 11.02 -8.34
N LEU A 76 -9.96 10.65 -8.36
CA LEU A 76 -9.09 10.77 -7.19
C LEU A 76 -8.85 12.25 -6.83
N GLN A 77 -8.67 13.12 -7.82
CA GLN A 77 -8.54 14.55 -7.60
C GLN A 77 -9.83 15.16 -7.05
N GLU A 78 -11.00 14.70 -7.50
CA GLU A 78 -12.30 15.10 -6.91
C GLU A 78 -12.38 14.70 -5.44
N LEU A 79 -12.03 13.46 -5.09
CA LEU A 79 -11.96 13.02 -3.69
C LEU A 79 -11.00 13.86 -2.86
N TRP A 80 -9.82 14.19 -3.43
CA TRP A 80 -8.84 15.05 -2.76
C TRP A 80 -9.41 16.45 -2.51
N THR A 81 -10.10 17.02 -3.48
CA THR A 81 -10.74 18.35 -3.37
C THR A 81 -11.85 18.34 -2.31
N GLU A 82 -12.69 17.28 -2.29
CA GLU A 82 -13.83 17.14 -1.38
C GLU A 82 -13.40 16.83 0.06
N PHE A 83 -12.46 15.89 0.25
CA PHE A 83 -12.13 15.33 1.57
C PHE A 83 -10.76 15.74 2.11
N GLY A 84 -9.86 16.27 1.29
CA GLY A 84 -8.49 16.61 1.70
C GLY A 84 -8.46 17.64 2.84
N LYS A 85 -9.26 18.71 2.75
CA LYS A 85 -9.40 19.73 3.81
C LYS A 85 -10.06 19.17 5.09
N ARG A 86 -10.76 18.03 4.98
CA ARG A 86 -11.39 17.33 6.11
C ARG A 86 -10.45 16.32 6.77
N GLY A 87 -9.25 16.13 6.22
CA GLY A 87 -8.22 15.27 6.79
C GLY A 87 -7.83 14.05 5.95
N LEU A 88 -8.51 13.73 4.84
CA LEU A 88 -8.07 12.64 3.95
C LEU A 88 -6.70 12.96 3.35
N MET A 89 -5.80 11.99 3.34
CA MET A 89 -4.60 12.00 2.51
C MET A 89 -4.79 11.04 1.33
N ILE A 90 -4.34 11.42 0.14
CA ILE A 90 -4.26 10.52 -1.02
C ILE A 90 -2.80 10.45 -1.45
N ILE A 91 -2.31 9.25 -1.76
CA ILE A 91 -0.95 9.03 -2.29
C ILE A 91 -1.07 8.15 -3.53
N GLY A 92 -0.65 8.68 -4.67
CA GLY A 92 -0.47 7.92 -5.91
C GLY A 92 0.89 7.22 -5.90
N VAL A 93 0.92 5.94 -6.26
CA VAL A 93 2.13 5.13 -6.33
C VAL A 93 2.27 4.56 -7.74
N PRO A 94 2.98 5.25 -8.65
CA PRO A 94 3.19 4.77 -10.01
C PRO A 94 3.91 3.43 -10.02
N SER A 95 3.43 2.47 -10.85
CA SER A 95 4.01 1.14 -10.95
C SER A 95 3.96 0.59 -12.37
N ASN A 96 5.07 -0.03 -12.79
CA ASN A 96 5.16 -0.68 -14.09
C ASN A 96 4.83 -2.19 -14.05
N ASP A 97 4.32 -2.69 -12.92
CA ASP A 97 4.16 -4.13 -12.68
C ASP A 97 2.99 -4.76 -13.47
N PHE A 98 2.05 -3.95 -13.94
CA PHE A 98 0.87 -4.43 -14.65
C PHE A 98 0.89 -3.96 -16.10
N GLY A 99 1.15 -4.90 -17.01
CA GLY A 99 1.13 -4.65 -18.44
C GLY A 99 2.19 -3.66 -18.94
N SER A 100 3.23 -3.37 -18.15
CA SER A 100 4.27 -2.38 -18.47
C SER A 100 3.69 -1.00 -18.83
N GLN A 101 2.61 -0.60 -18.15
CA GLN A 101 1.84 0.62 -18.45
C GLN A 101 2.37 1.89 -17.74
N GLU A 102 3.50 1.80 -17.05
CA GLU A 102 4.24 2.96 -16.52
C GLU A 102 5.72 2.88 -16.94
N PRO A 103 6.03 2.93 -18.26
CA PRO A 103 7.40 2.77 -18.74
C PRO A 103 8.25 4.02 -18.45
N GLY A 104 7.63 5.21 -18.42
CA GLY A 104 8.28 6.50 -18.25
C GLY A 104 8.91 6.73 -16.89
N GLY A 105 9.63 7.83 -16.76
CA GLY A 105 10.23 8.31 -15.53
C GLY A 105 9.35 9.37 -14.84
N ALA A 106 9.95 10.14 -13.93
CA ALA A 106 9.24 11.13 -13.14
C ALA A 106 8.57 12.23 -14.00
N THR A 107 9.19 12.63 -15.10
CA THR A 107 8.67 13.65 -16.01
C THR A 107 7.38 13.19 -16.68
N GLU A 108 7.36 11.98 -17.25
CA GLU A 108 6.20 11.44 -17.95
C GLU A 108 5.04 11.15 -16.98
N ILE A 109 5.36 10.69 -15.78
CA ILE A 109 4.37 10.51 -14.70
C ILE A 109 3.74 11.84 -14.30
N ALA A 110 4.57 12.89 -14.10
CA ALA A 110 4.08 14.23 -13.78
C ALA A 110 3.24 14.82 -14.92
N GLU A 111 3.69 14.64 -16.17
CA GLU A 111 2.93 15.08 -17.35
C GLU A 111 1.52 14.47 -17.35
N THR A 112 1.41 13.16 -17.15
CA THR A 112 0.10 12.52 -17.12
C THR A 112 -0.70 12.95 -15.90
N ALA A 113 -0.20 12.75 -14.69
CA ALA A 113 -1.00 12.93 -13.49
C ALA A 113 -1.29 14.41 -13.20
N GLN A 114 -0.27 15.27 -13.27
CA GLN A 114 -0.39 16.67 -12.85
C GLN A 114 -0.89 17.58 -13.98
N HIS A 115 -0.34 17.43 -15.20
CA HIS A 115 -0.71 18.32 -16.30
C HIS A 115 -1.98 17.90 -17.02
N GLN A 116 -2.16 16.59 -17.30
CA GLN A 116 -3.36 16.14 -18.02
C GLN A 116 -4.57 15.97 -17.10
N TYR A 117 -4.37 15.46 -15.87
CA TYR A 117 -5.48 15.20 -14.92
C TYR A 117 -5.56 16.18 -13.75
N GLY A 118 -4.65 17.16 -13.66
CA GLY A 118 -4.69 18.21 -12.63
C GLY A 118 -4.47 17.69 -11.21
N VAL A 119 -3.77 16.55 -11.04
CA VAL A 119 -3.52 15.96 -9.73
C VAL A 119 -2.66 16.87 -8.87
N THR A 120 -3.13 17.15 -7.67
CA THR A 120 -2.42 17.99 -6.67
C THR A 120 -2.12 17.23 -5.37
N PHE A 121 -2.61 16.01 -5.20
CA PHE A 121 -2.20 15.16 -4.09
C PHE A 121 -0.79 14.56 -4.33
N PRO A 122 -0.07 14.13 -3.28
CA PRO A 122 1.26 13.55 -3.37
C PRO A 122 1.32 12.32 -4.29
N ILE A 123 2.37 12.28 -5.13
CA ILE A 123 2.71 11.12 -5.95
C ILE A 123 4.12 10.67 -5.59
N SER A 124 4.31 9.38 -5.41
CA SER A 124 5.62 8.78 -5.15
C SER A 124 6.43 8.62 -6.43
N ALA A 125 7.73 8.41 -6.28
CA ALA A 125 8.53 7.80 -7.33
C ALA A 125 7.97 6.40 -7.66
N LYS A 126 8.27 5.90 -8.86
CA LYS A 126 7.82 4.59 -9.32
C LYS A 126 8.27 3.49 -8.35
N ALA A 127 7.35 2.60 -7.98
CA ALA A 127 7.59 1.52 -7.05
C ALA A 127 7.12 0.15 -7.60
N VAL A 128 7.76 -0.91 -7.13
CA VAL A 128 7.28 -2.29 -7.33
C VAL A 128 6.18 -2.56 -6.31
N VAL A 129 5.01 -3.03 -6.76
CA VAL A 129 3.83 -3.21 -5.90
C VAL A 129 3.40 -4.67 -5.73
N LYS A 130 4.07 -5.60 -6.45
CA LYS A 130 3.80 -7.05 -6.34
C LYS A 130 5.07 -7.90 -6.34
N GLY A 131 4.95 -9.14 -5.86
CA GLY A 131 6.02 -10.13 -5.86
C GLY A 131 7.09 -9.90 -4.78
N ALA A 132 8.18 -10.67 -4.87
CA ALA A 132 9.23 -10.69 -3.85
C ALA A 132 9.94 -9.35 -3.64
N ASN A 133 10.01 -8.53 -4.69
CA ASN A 133 10.65 -7.21 -4.67
C ASN A 133 9.67 -6.06 -4.39
N ALA A 134 8.43 -6.37 -4.02
CA ALA A 134 7.44 -5.33 -3.70
C ALA A 134 7.94 -4.41 -2.59
N HIS A 135 7.58 -3.13 -2.68
CA HIS A 135 7.82 -2.13 -1.67
C HIS A 135 7.31 -2.63 -0.30
N PRO A 136 8.00 -2.34 0.82
CA PRO A 136 7.65 -2.86 2.14
C PRO A 136 6.18 -2.64 2.54
N PHE A 137 5.58 -1.50 2.19
CA PHE A 137 4.14 -1.24 2.40
C PHE A 137 3.27 -2.31 1.71
N TYR A 138 3.54 -2.65 0.45
CA TYR A 138 2.74 -3.63 -0.30
C TYR A 138 2.95 -5.06 0.20
N LYS A 139 4.15 -5.39 0.72
CA LYS A 139 4.38 -6.68 1.41
C LYS A 139 3.55 -6.78 2.67
N TRP A 140 3.58 -5.75 3.51
CA TRP A 140 2.76 -5.65 4.72
C TRP A 140 1.26 -5.72 4.38
N ALA A 141 0.81 -4.98 3.37
CA ALA A 141 -0.59 -4.99 2.95
C ALA A 141 -1.03 -6.39 2.46
N ALA A 142 -0.18 -7.10 1.71
CA ALA A 142 -0.44 -8.45 1.26
C ALA A 142 -0.53 -9.46 2.42
N GLU A 143 0.23 -9.28 3.48
CA GLU A 143 0.15 -10.11 4.68
C GLU A 143 -1.10 -9.80 5.51
N ALA A 144 -1.43 -8.51 5.66
CA ALA A 144 -2.63 -8.07 6.38
C ALA A 144 -3.93 -8.43 5.63
N ARG A 145 -3.90 -8.42 4.30
CA ARG A 145 -5.07 -8.65 3.41
C ARG A 145 -4.68 -9.57 2.24
N PRO A 146 -4.39 -10.86 2.46
CA PRO A 146 -3.84 -11.74 1.42
C PRO A 146 -4.79 -12.02 0.25
N LYS A 147 -6.09 -11.82 0.41
CA LYS A 147 -7.10 -11.97 -0.65
C LYS A 147 -7.29 -10.68 -1.47
N ASP A 148 -6.85 -9.54 -0.93
CA ASP A 148 -7.13 -8.21 -1.44
C ASP A 148 -5.84 -7.51 -1.93
N VAL A 149 -4.97 -8.26 -2.59
CA VAL A 149 -3.73 -7.74 -3.18
C VAL A 149 -3.99 -7.06 -4.53
N PRO A 150 -3.16 -6.09 -4.96
CA PRO A 150 -3.29 -5.48 -6.27
C PRO A 150 -3.20 -6.52 -7.39
N ARG A 151 -4.23 -6.56 -8.25
CA ARG A 151 -4.29 -7.41 -9.44
C ARG A 151 -4.12 -6.62 -10.72
N TRP A 152 -4.31 -5.30 -10.64
CA TRP A 152 -4.14 -4.36 -11.74
C TRP A 152 -3.79 -2.96 -11.22
N ASN A 153 -3.56 -2.01 -12.13
CA ASN A 153 -3.39 -0.60 -11.79
C ASN A 153 -4.69 0.00 -11.24
N PHE A 154 -4.57 1.00 -10.39
CA PHE A 154 -5.68 1.68 -9.71
C PHE A 154 -6.39 0.82 -8.65
N HIS A 155 -5.70 -0.17 -8.07
CA HIS A 155 -6.12 -0.79 -6.82
C HIS A 155 -5.90 0.19 -5.65
N LYS A 156 -6.79 0.16 -4.66
CA LYS A 156 -6.82 1.16 -3.59
C LYS A 156 -6.86 0.50 -2.23
N TYR A 157 -5.97 0.94 -1.34
CA TYR A 157 -6.01 0.65 0.09
C TYR A 157 -6.42 1.90 0.84
N LEU A 158 -7.52 1.85 1.59
CA LEU A 158 -7.89 2.88 2.56
C LEU A 158 -7.32 2.49 3.93
N ILE A 159 -6.40 3.28 4.42
CA ILE A 159 -5.83 3.15 5.77
C ILE A 159 -6.67 4.01 6.70
N GLY A 160 -7.08 3.42 7.83
CA GLY A 160 -7.79 4.11 8.90
C GLY A 160 -6.88 5.00 9.74
N ARG A 161 -7.47 5.78 10.63
CA ARG A 161 -6.74 6.68 11.55
C ARG A 161 -5.83 5.94 12.53
N ASP A 162 -6.06 4.66 12.75
CA ASP A 162 -5.24 3.75 13.55
C ASP A 162 -4.02 3.18 12.78
N GLY A 163 -3.91 3.50 11.49
CA GLY A 163 -2.86 3.00 10.61
C GLY A 163 -3.08 1.58 10.09
N ASN A 164 -4.23 0.96 10.35
CA ASN A 164 -4.58 -0.34 9.79
C ASN A 164 -5.36 -0.18 8.47
N ILE A 165 -5.40 -1.26 7.65
CA ILE A 165 -6.22 -1.26 6.43
C ILE A 165 -7.69 -1.34 6.84
N ALA A 166 -8.42 -0.25 6.66
CA ALA A 166 -9.85 -0.15 6.94
C ALA A 166 -10.68 -0.78 5.80
N GLU A 167 -10.30 -0.51 4.53
CA GLU A 167 -11.05 -0.99 3.37
C GLU A 167 -10.13 -1.16 2.16
N VAL A 168 -10.52 -2.01 1.22
CA VAL A 168 -9.79 -2.26 -0.03
C VAL A 168 -10.74 -2.19 -1.22
N PHE A 169 -10.33 -1.52 -2.28
CA PHE A 169 -11.12 -1.40 -3.50
C PHE A 169 -10.31 -1.86 -4.70
N PRO A 170 -10.80 -2.84 -5.49
CA PRO A 170 -10.15 -3.24 -6.73
C PRO A 170 -10.21 -2.11 -7.77
N GLU A 171 -9.46 -2.27 -8.84
CA GLU A 171 -9.35 -1.31 -9.95
C GLU A 171 -10.68 -0.96 -10.59
N SER A 172 -11.63 -1.91 -10.63
CA SER A 172 -12.97 -1.73 -11.21
C SER A 172 -13.87 -0.81 -10.39
N VAL A 173 -13.54 -0.58 -9.10
CA VAL A 173 -14.26 0.35 -8.24
C VAL A 173 -13.70 1.76 -8.43
N VAL A 174 -14.43 2.61 -9.14
CA VAL A 174 -13.99 3.97 -9.42
C VAL A 174 -14.04 4.87 -8.18
N PRO A 175 -13.20 5.93 -8.10
CA PRO A 175 -13.18 6.82 -6.94
C PRO A 175 -14.52 7.48 -6.61
N SER A 176 -15.35 7.76 -7.63
CA SER A 176 -16.69 8.35 -7.46
C SER A 176 -17.75 7.38 -6.92
N ASP A 177 -17.44 6.08 -6.81
CA ASP A 177 -18.35 5.07 -6.27
C ASP A 177 -18.76 5.43 -4.83
N THR A 178 -20.05 5.30 -4.54
CA THR A 178 -20.60 5.59 -3.21
C THR A 178 -19.92 4.78 -2.10
N ARG A 179 -19.48 3.54 -2.38
CA ARG A 179 -18.73 2.70 -1.43
C ARG A 179 -17.43 3.36 -1.01
N VAL A 180 -16.69 3.95 -1.94
CA VAL A 180 -15.42 4.66 -1.67
C VAL A 180 -15.70 5.90 -0.82
N LYS A 181 -16.66 6.75 -1.24
CA LYS A 181 -17.02 7.97 -0.51
C LYS A 181 -17.53 7.67 0.90
N THR A 182 -18.38 6.65 1.06
CA THR A 182 -18.90 6.24 2.36
C THR A 182 -17.79 5.72 3.29
N ALA A 183 -16.87 4.89 2.77
CA ALA A 183 -15.74 4.39 3.56
C ALA A 183 -14.81 5.52 4.01
N ILE A 184 -14.50 6.48 3.13
CA ILE A 184 -13.72 7.67 3.46
C ILE A 184 -14.43 8.50 4.54
N ALA A 185 -15.74 8.76 4.37
CA ALA A 185 -16.52 9.53 5.34
C ALA A 185 -16.54 8.87 6.72
N ARG A 186 -16.67 7.54 6.78
CA ARG A 186 -16.58 6.75 8.02
C ARG A 186 -15.19 6.89 8.64
N ALA A 187 -14.13 6.65 7.88
CA ALA A 187 -12.76 6.74 8.38
C ALA A 187 -12.39 8.15 8.87
N LEU A 188 -13.03 9.20 8.35
CA LEU A 188 -12.88 10.58 8.83
C LEU A 188 -13.65 10.85 10.14
N ALA A 189 -14.75 10.12 10.39
CA ALA A 189 -15.58 10.27 11.58
C ALA A 189 -15.09 9.44 12.77
N ASP A 190 -14.38 8.33 12.52
CA ASP A 190 -13.83 7.46 13.56
C ASP A 190 -12.84 8.24 14.43
N THR A 191 -13.07 8.26 15.76
CA THR A 191 -12.26 8.99 16.78
C THR A 191 -11.29 8.06 17.48
#